data_b622ec0e56d123184b505adf8f95271a
#
_entry.id   b622ec0e56d123184b505adf8f95271a
#
_cell.length_a   1.000
_cell.length_b   1.000
_cell.length_c   1.000
_cell.angle_alpha   90.00
_cell.angle_beta   90.00
_cell.angle_gamma   90.00
#
_symmetry.space_group_name_H-M   'P 1'
#
loop_
_entity.id
_entity.type
_entity.pdbx_description
1 polymer ?
#
loop_
_entity_poly.entity_id
_entity_poly.type
_entity_poly.pdbx_seq_one_letter_code
_entity_poly.pdbx_strand_id
1 'polypeptide(L)'
;MGLFHPFLDDESVAIYGVEAAGHGIETGKHAASLTGGEPGILHGNRTYLLQTQEGQIKDAHSISAGLDYPGIGPEHAWLHDIGRVNYVLSLIHI
;
A
#
# COMPACT_ATOMS: atom_id res chain seq x y z
N MET A 1 -2.69 8.91 7.37
CA MET A 1 -1.50 9.42 8.13
C MET A 1 -1.87 10.22 9.36
N GLY A 2 -2.93 11.00 9.35
CA GLY A 2 -3.31 11.79 10.53
C GLY A 2 -3.49 10.97 11.80
N LEU A 3 -4.02 9.75 11.69
CA LEU A 3 -4.18 8.86 12.84
C LEU A 3 -2.84 8.35 13.37
N PHE A 4 -1.87 8.10 12.49
CA PHE A 4 -0.58 7.53 12.85
C PHE A 4 0.36 8.54 13.53
N HIS A 5 0.32 9.79 13.12
CA HIS A 5 1.27 10.82 13.53
C HIS A 5 1.46 10.95 15.05
N PRO A 6 0.38 11.01 15.85
CA PRO A 6 0.54 11.16 17.32
C PRO A 6 1.26 9.99 17.99
N PHE A 7 1.30 8.81 17.32
CA PHE A 7 1.84 7.59 17.91
C PHE A 7 3.17 7.14 17.30
N LEU A 8 3.70 7.86 16.32
CA LEU A 8 4.91 7.43 15.61
C LEU A 8 6.13 7.32 16.53
N ASP A 9 6.26 8.22 17.51
CA ASP A 9 7.36 8.24 18.45
C ASP A 9 7.12 7.37 19.69
N ASP A 10 5.93 6.80 19.84
CA ASP A 10 5.58 5.95 20.97
C ASP A 10 5.72 4.48 20.57
N GLU A 11 6.88 3.89 20.86
CA GLU A 11 7.18 2.50 20.52
C GLU A 11 6.31 1.47 21.26
N SER A 12 5.62 1.87 22.32
CA SER A 12 4.69 0.98 23.03
C SER A 12 3.39 0.74 22.25
N VAL A 13 3.11 1.57 21.23
CA VAL A 13 1.92 1.46 20.39
C VAL A 13 2.28 0.76 19.08
N ALA A 14 1.68 -0.40 18.82
CA ALA A 14 1.80 -1.09 17.54
C ALA A 14 0.82 -0.46 16.52
N ILE A 15 1.30 -0.17 15.31
CA ILE A 15 0.51 0.46 14.25
C ILE A 15 0.37 -0.51 13.09
N TYR A 16 -0.85 -0.69 12.59
CA TYR A 16 -1.16 -1.54 11.46
C TYR A 16 -1.88 -0.76 10.38
N GLY A 17 -1.38 -0.84 9.15
CA GLY A 17 -2.06 -0.36 7.98
C GLY A 17 -2.67 -1.53 7.21
N VAL A 18 -3.88 -1.36 6.69
CA VAL A 18 -4.58 -2.43 5.96
C VAL A 18 -4.66 -2.04 4.50
N GLU A 19 -4.16 -2.91 3.62
CA GLU A 19 -4.23 -2.74 2.18
C GLU A 19 -5.33 -3.62 1.58
N ALA A 20 -5.94 -3.14 0.50
CA ALA A 20 -6.98 -3.88 -0.22
C ALA A 20 -6.35 -4.95 -1.10
N ALA A 21 -6.49 -6.22 -0.71
CA ALA A 21 -5.98 -7.35 -1.47
C ALA A 21 -6.98 -7.86 -2.53
N GLY A 22 -8.19 -7.29 -2.61
CA GLY A 22 -9.18 -7.65 -3.63
C GLY A 22 -9.48 -9.14 -3.67
N HIS A 23 -9.17 -9.77 -4.80
CA HIS A 23 -9.32 -11.22 -5.00
C HIS A 23 -8.06 -12.02 -4.62
N GLY A 24 -7.04 -11.37 -4.08
CA GLY A 24 -5.77 -11.97 -3.69
C GLY A 24 -4.62 -11.50 -4.57
N ILE A 25 -3.41 -11.46 -3.98
CA ILE A 25 -2.22 -10.96 -4.68
C ILE A 25 -1.92 -11.81 -5.93
N GLU A 26 -2.09 -13.12 -5.85
CA GLU A 26 -1.78 -14.04 -6.95
C GLU A 26 -2.66 -13.82 -8.19
N THR A 27 -3.86 -13.25 -8.02
CA THR A 27 -4.77 -13.02 -9.14
C THR A 27 -4.42 -11.76 -9.94
N GLY A 28 -3.62 -10.86 -9.39
CA GLY A 28 -3.36 -9.55 -9.95
C GLY A 28 -4.51 -8.55 -9.77
N LYS A 29 -5.63 -8.97 -9.19
CA LYS A 29 -6.81 -8.11 -8.94
C LYS A 29 -6.81 -7.62 -7.51
N HIS A 30 -5.94 -6.65 -7.22
CA HIS A 30 -5.79 -6.07 -5.89
C HIS A 30 -5.29 -4.63 -5.98
N ALA A 31 -5.29 -3.94 -4.86
CA ALA A 31 -4.75 -2.59 -4.73
C ALA A 31 -3.69 -2.50 -3.61
N ALA A 32 -3.01 -3.61 -3.33
CA ALA A 32 -2.02 -3.71 -2.25
C ALA A 32 -0.64 -3.28 -2.76
N SER A 33 -0.39 -1.97 -2.80
CA SER A 33 0.83 -1.40 -3.37
C SER A 33 2.10 -1.71 -2.58
N LEU A 34 2.02 -1.83 -1.26
CA LEU A 34 3.20 -2.14 -0.43
C LEU A 34 3.57 -3.62 -0.52
N THR A 35 2.58 -4.51 -0.50
CA THR A 35 2.85 -5.95 -0.51
C THR A 35 3.11 -6.48 -1.92
N GLY A 36 2.33 -6.04 -2.89
CA GLY A 36 2.41 -6.55 -4.26
C GLY A 36 3.08 -5.60 -5.25
N GLY A 37 3.54 -4.44 -4.81
CA GLY A 37 4.12 -3.42 -5.69
C GLY A 37 5.64 -3.37 -5.63
N GLU A 38 6.20 -2.52 -6.47
CA GLU A 38 7.64 -2.29 -6.57
C GLU A 38 7.92 -0.78 -6.52
N PRO A 39 9.14 -0.36 -6.11
CA PRO A 39 9.50 1.05 -6.13
C PRO A 39 9.42 1.63 -7.54
N GLY A 40 8.84 2.82 -7.67
CA GLY A 40 8.70 3.50 -8.94
C GLY A 40 8.27 4.95 -8.77
N ILE A 41 7.88 5.59 -9.86
CA ILE A 41 7.49 7.00 -9.86
C ILE A 41 6.05 7.12 -10.40
N LEU A 42 5.19 7.77 -9.61
CA LEU A 42 3.82 8.09 -9.99
C LEU A 42 3.53 9.55 -9.62
N HIS A 43 3.05 10.32 -10.59
CA HIS A 43 2.77 11.76 -10.43
C HIS A 43 3.97 12.52 -9.85
N GLY A 44 5.20 12.13 -10.24
CA GLY A 44 6.42 12.75 -9.74
C GLY A 44 6.90 12.27 -8.38
N ASN A 45 6.18 11.37 -7.72
CA ASN A 45 6.56 10.83 -6.42
C ASN A 45 7.18 9.45 -6.57
N ARG A 46 8.33 9.24 -5.91
CA ARG A 46 8.94 7.92 -5.83
C ARG A 46 8.32 7.17 -4.66
N THR A 47 7.70 6.04 -4.95
CA THR A 47 6.98 5.24 -3.95
C THR A 47 6.79 3.81 -4.45
N TYR A 48 6.03 3.01 -3.71
CA TYR A 48 5.65 1.67 -4.15
C TYR A 48 4.45 1.75 -5.09
N LEU A 49 4.53 1.08 -6.22
CA LEU A 49 3.52 1.07 -7.27
C LEU A 49 3.22 -0.34 -7.73
N LEU A 50 1.99 -0.55 -8.21
CA LEU A 50 1.65 -1.71 -9.02
C LEU A 50 2.09 -1.42 -10.46
N GLN A 51 3.08 -2.16 -10.95
CA GLN A 51 3.62 -1.93 -12.30
C GLN A 51 4.02 -3.24 -12.97
N THR A 52 4.08 -3.22 -14.30
CA THR A 52 4.56 -4.36 -15.10
C THR A 52 6.09 -4.41 -15.07
N GLN A 53 6.66 -5.50 -15.61
CA GLN A 53 8.12 -5.63 -15.72
C GLN A 53 8.74 -4.55 -16.59
N GLU A 54 7.97 -4.01 -17.54
CA GLU A 54 8.41 -2.92 -18.42
C GLU A 54 8.29 -1.54 -17.77
N GLY A 55 7.81 -1.46 -16.52
CA GLY A 55 7.63 -0.20 -15.80
C GLY A 55 6.31 0.50 -16.07
N GLN A 56 5.37 -0.14 -16.77
CA GLN A 56 4.03 0.39 -16.98
C GLN A 56 3.19 0.23 -15.70
N ILE A 57 2.40 1.22 -15.37
CA ILE A 57 1.52 1.17 -14.20
C ILE A 57 0.38 0.18 -14.46
N LYS A 58 0.18 -0.77 -13.52
CA LYS A 58 -0.94 -1.70 -13.58
C LYS A 58 -2.19 -1.07 -12.98
N ASP A 59 -3.36 -1.50 -13.48
CA ASP A 59 -4.61 -1.12 -12.88
C ASP A 59 -4.77 -1.80 -11.52
N ALA A 60 -5.15 -1.00 -10.53
CA ALA A 60 -5.53 -1.53 -9.22
C ALA A 60 -6.95 -2.11 -9.28
N HIS A 61 -7.30 -2.98 -8.35
CA HIS A 61 -8.64 -3.55 -8.25
C HIS A 61 -9.10 -3.55 -6.80
N SER A 62 -10.22 -2.88 -6.53
CA SER A 62 -10.88 -2.86 -5.23
C SER A 62 -12.36 -2.54 -5.42
N ILE A 63 -13.22 -3.14 -4.59
CA ILE A 63 -14.65 -2.77 -4.55
C ILE A 63 -14.87 -1.43 -3.86
N SER A 64 -13.88 -0.94 -3.14
CA SER A 64 -13.91 0.39 -2.51
C SER A 64 -13.20 1.38 -3.42
N ALA A 65 -13.92 2.35 -3.97
CA ALA A 65 -13.36 3.32 -4.92
C ALA A 65 -12.19 4.10 -4.33
N GLY A 66 -12.24 4.41 -3.04
CA GLY A 66 -11.15 5.14 -2.37
C GLY A 66 -9.86 4.34 -2.24
N LEU A 67 -9.92 3.03 -2.38
CA LEU A 67 -8.77 2.14 -2.29
C LEU A 67 -8.32 1.62 -3.65
N ASP A 68 -8.98 2.04 -4.73
CA ASP A 68 -8.69 1.56 -6.09
C ASP A 68 -7.63 2.44 -6.76
N TYR A 69 -6.40 2.38 -6.25
CA TYR A 69 -5.29 3.21 -6.71
C TYR A 69 -3.99 2.40 -6.74
N PRO A 70 -3.16 2.55 -7.80
CA PRO A 70 -1.98 1.69 -7.99
C PRO A 70 -0.74 2.09 -7.18
N GLY A 71 -0.79 3.20 -6.46
CA GLY A 71 0.34 3.68 -5.70
C GLY A 71 -0.01 4.02 -4.26
N ILE A 72 1.00 4.35 -3.46
CA ILE A 72 0.81 4.72 -2.05
C ILE A 72 1.57 6.01 -1.76
N GLY A 73 1.14 6.75 -0.72
CA GLY A 73 1.82 7.96 -0.31
C GLY A 73 3.27 7.70 0.12
N PRO A 74 4.21 8.63 -0.17
CA PRO A 74 5.62 8.43 0.18
C PRO A 74 5.87 8.23 1.68
N GLU A 75 5.06 8.83 2.53
CA GLU A 75 5.18 8.68 3.99
C GLU A 75 4.85 7.26 4.43
N HIS A 76 3.82 6.64 3.87
CA HIS A 76 3.51 5.23 4.13
C HIS A 76 4.63 4.32 3.63
N ALA A 77 5.21 4.61 2.46
CA ALA A 77 6.33 3.84 1.92
C ALA A 77 7.53 3.91 2.87
N TRP A 78 7.84 5.09 3.39
CA TRP A 78 8.93 5.27 4.34
C TRP A 78 8.69 4.52 5.65
N LEU A 79 7.50 4.60 6.20
CA LEU A 79 7.13 3.89 7.43
C LEU A 79 7.19 2.37 7.27
N HIS A 80 6.84 1.87 6.07
CA HIS A 80 7.01 0.45 5.73
C HIS A 80 8.50 0.07 5.72
N ASP A 81 9.33 0.87 5.06
CA ASP A 81 10.76 0.57 4.89
C ASP A 81 11.51 0.54 6.22
N ILE A 82 11.17 1.43 7.14
CA ILE A 82 11.82 1.45 8.47
C ILE A 82 11.18 0.47 9.46
N GLY A 83 10.09 -0.20 9.08
CA GLY A 83 9.43 -1.20 9.92
C GLY A 83 8.61 -0.64 11.07
N ARG A 84 8.28 0.66 11.08
CA ARG A 84 7.50 1.26 12.17
C ARG A 84 6.03 0.87 12.13
N VAL A 85 5.47 0.70 10.93
CA VAL A 85 4.07 0.33 10.71
C VAL A 85 4.02 -1.04 10.03
N ASN A 86 3.16 -1.91 10.52
CA ASN A 86 2.92 -3.23 9.92
C ASN A 86 1.76 -3.12 8.94
N TYR A 87 1.99 -3.49 7.69
CA TYR A 87 0.95 -3.44 6.65
C TYR A 87 0.44 -4.84 6.36
N VAL A 88 -0.87 -5.02 6.47
CA VAL A 88 -1.54 -6.31 6.31
C VAL A 88 -2.58 -6.22 5.20
N LEU A 89 -3.03 -7.37 4.71
CA LEU A 89 -3.94 -7.47 3.58
C LEU A 89 -5.36 -7.80 4.04
N SER A 90 -6.35 -7.23 3.35
CA SER A 90 -7.76 -7.56 3.54
C SER A 90 -8.38 -7.94 2.20
N LEU A 91 -8.87 -9.16 2.11
CA LEU A 91 -9.59 -9.65 0.92
C LEU A 91 -11.02 -9.13 0.91
N ILE A 92 -11.66 -9.15 -0.27
CA ILE A 92 -13.02 -8.63 -0.42
C ILE A 92 -14.06 -9.43 0.36
N HIS A 93 -13.75 -10.66 0.75
CA HIS A 93 -14.67 -11.55 1.48
C HIS A 93 -14.47 -11.52 3.00
N ILE A 94 -13.66 -10.63 3.50
CA ILE A 94 -13.41 -10.51 4.94
C ILE A 94 -14.18 -9.34 5.53
#